data_35282752abd038e6d53e977bb66cf111
#
_entry.id   35282752abd038e6d53e977bb66cf111
#
_cell.length_a   1.000
_cell.length_b   1.000
_cell.length_c   1.000
_cell.angle_alpha   90.00
_cell.angle_beta   90.00
_cell.angle_gamma   90.00
#
_symmetry.space_group_name_H-M   'P 1'
#
loop_
_entity.id
_entity.type
_entity.pdbx_description
1 polymer ?
#
loop_
_entity_poly.entity_id
_entity_poly.type
_entity_poly.pdbx_seq_one_letter_code
_entity_poly.pdbx_strand_id
1 'polypeptide(L)'
;MFCPRCGTRVADDAATCSLCGNAFRPGAGFGEEGQAPGLGIRSVAPIVEQVTYAGFWRRFFGLVIDVIVTYFPIATVRVLLGLPASGSFDPLQPAAWWAALGEVGIDWLYAALLISSPWRATLGQAVMDLHVTDLNGDRVSFLRASVRYVAQILNLVTLGFGLLMQVFSPRRQALHDLASGTVVVRSRSATGPVAAPVMRLVP
;
A
#
# COMPACT_ATOMS: atom_id res chain seq x y z
N MET A 1 22.52 2.08 34.93
CA MET A 1 21.87 2.81 33.83
C MET A 1 21.89 2.03 32.51
N PHE A 2 21.14 2.46 31.50
CA PHE A 2 21.20 1.83 30.16
C PHE A 2 21.89 2.75 29.16
N CYS A 3 22.71 2.19 28.29
CA CYS A 3 23.37 2.95 27.23
C CYS A 3 22.35 3.52 26.23
N PRO A 4 22.29 4.85 25.98
CA PRO A 4 21.31 5.44 25.07
C PRO A 4 21.56 5.07 23.60
N ARG A 5 22.76 4.58 23.25
CA ARG A 5 23.11 4.22 21.88
C ARG A 5 22.79 2.76 21.52
N CYS A 6 22.98 1.82 22.43
CA CYS A 6 22.80 0.38 22.14
C CYS A 6 21.87 -0.35 23.12
N GLY A 7 21.29 0.33 24.12
CA GLY A 7 20.36 -0.24 25.07
C GLY A 7 20.98 -1.20 26.11
N THR A 8 22.28 -1.48 26.07
CA THR A 8 22.95 -2.39 26.99
C THR A 8 22.98 -1.80 28.39
N ARG A 9 22.75 -2.64 29.41
CA ARG A 9 22.89 -2.25 30.81
C ARG A 9 24.38 -2.05 31.15
N VAL A 10 24.72 -0.87 31.65
CA VAL A 10 26.09 -0.48 32.08
C VAL A 10 26.06 -0.09 33.53
N ALA A 11 27.20 -0.24 34.22
CA ALA A 11 27.35 0.23 35.60
C ALA A 11 27.10 1.73 35.68
N ASP A 12 26.57 2.19 36.81
CA ASP A 12 26.16 3.61 36.97
C ASP A 12 27.36 4.57 37.04
N ASP A 13 28.55 4.04 37.29
CA ASP A 13 29.83 4.74 37.32
C ASP A 13 30.67 4.57 36.05
N ALA A 14 30.17 3.85 35.05
CA ALA A 14 30.92 3.57 33.82
C ALA A 14 31.14 4.86 33.01
N ALA A 15 32.39 5.20 32.70
CA ALA A 15 32.74 6.31 31.82
C ALA A 15 32.46 6.01 30.32
N THR A 16 32.41 4.74 29.93
CA THR A 16 32.15 4.33 28.54
C THR A 16 31.37 3.04 28.52
N CYS A 17 30.55 2.85 27.46
CA CYS A 17 29.84 1.60 27.23
C CYS A 17 30.81 0.52 26.73
N SER A 18 30.89 -0.60 27.42
CA SER A 18 31.75 -1.75 27.03
C SER A 18 31.40 -2.38 25.71
N LEU A 19 30.15 -2.22 25.24
CA LEU A 19 29.67 -2.85 24.01
C LEU A 19 29.84 -1.94 22.78
N CYS A 20 29.54 -0.64 22.87
CA CYS A 20 29.53 0.26 21.70
C CYS A 20 30.51 1.44 21.81
N GLY A 21 31.31 1.52 22.89
CA GLY A 21 32.30 2.56 23.10
C GLY A 21 31.75 3.97 23.36
N ASN A 22 30.43 4.11 23.52
CA ASN A 22 29.82 5.40 23.78
C ASN A 22 30.26 5.95 25.13
N ALA A 23 30.85 7.15 25.15
CA ALA A 23 31.33 7.79 26.39
C ALA A 23 30.16 8.41 27.17
N PHE A 24 30.16 8.20 28.48
CA PHE A 24 29.27 8.86 29.43
C PHE A 24 30.01 9.95 30.14
N ARG A 25 29.40 11.11 30.32
CA ARG A 25 29.92 12.13 31.23
C ARG A 25 29.48 11.79 32.65
N PRO A 26 30.39 11.41 33.55
CA PRO A 26 30.02 11.19 34.94
C PRO A 26 29.57 12.54 35.53
N GLY A 27 28.37 12.58 36.08
CA GLY A 27 27.88 13.75 36.80
C GLY A 27 26.81 14.61 36.12
N ALA A 28 26.34 14.26 34.90
CA ALA A 28 25.16 14.89 34.35
C ALA A 28 23.89 14.26 34.95
N GLY A 29 23.54 14.70 36.18
CA GLY A 29 22.23 14.47 36.76
C GLY A 29 21.17 15.02 35.80
N PHE A 30 20.03 14.34 35.69
CA PHE A 30 18.84 14.84 35.01
C PHE A 30 18.34 16.08 35.76
N GLY A 31 18.81 17.27 35.37
CA GLY A 31 18.40 18.54 35.96
C GLY A 31 19.11 19.69 35.27
N GLU A 32 18.28 20.59 34.73
CA GLU A 32 18.54 21.92 34.23
C GLU A 32 19.06 22.07 32.79
N GLU A 33 18.14 22.61 32.01
CA GLU A 33 18.32 23.30 30.75
C GLU A 33 19.41 24.37 30.84
N GLY A 34 20.64 24.01 30.51
CA GLY A 34 21.70 24.94 30.22
C GLY A 34 21.68 25.28 28.74
N GLN A 35 21.10 26.43 28.38
CA GLN A 35 21.22 27.05 27.08
C GLN A 35 22.68 27.20 26.69
N ALA A 36 23.16 26.36 25.75
CA ALA A 36 24.41 26.63 25.05
C ALA A 36 24.14 27.69 23.98
N PRO A 37 24.97 28.78 23.89
CA PRO A 37 24.77 29.82 22.90
C PRO A 37 25.15 29.34 21.49
N GLY A 38 24.18 29.34 20.58
CA GLY A 38 24.38 29.69 19.20
C GLY A 38 25.18 28.75 18.29
N LEU A 39 24.69 27.58 18.03
CA LEU A 39 24.71 27.02 16.67
C LEU A 39 23.29 26.52 16.41
N GLY A 40 22.55 27.29 15.64
CA GLY A 40 21.17 27.00 15.30
C GLY A 40 21.03 25.75 14.44
N ILE A 41 21.40 24.62 15.00
CA ILE A 41 20.93 23.32 14.50
C ILE A 41 19.48 23.27 14.98
N ARG A 42 18.58 23.83 14.14
CA ARG A 42 17.17 23.46 14.22
C ARG A 42 17.19 21.93 14.27
N SER A 43 16.80 21.36 15.39
CA SER A 43 16.43 19.96 15.45
C SER A 43 15.30 19.82 14.43
N VAL A 44 15.66 19.40 13.22
CA VAL A 44 14.67 18.95 12.25
C VAL A 44 14.08 17.72 12.91
N ALA A 45 12.97 17.93 13.63
CA ALA A 45 12.16 16.81 14.10
C ALA A 45 11.98 15.91 12.88
N PRO A 46 12.30 14.61 12.98
CA PRO A 46 12.09 13.71 11.85
C PRO A 46 10.63 13.89 11.46
N ILE A 47 10.39 14.40 10.24
CA ILE A 47 9.05 14.41 9.67
C ILE A 47 8.71 12.94 9.51
N VAL A 48 8.11 12.36 10.54
CA VAL A 48 7.52 11.02 10.46
C VAL A 48 6.30 11.21 9.56
N GLU A 49 6.53 11.10 8.27
CA GLU A 49 5.48 11.14 7.26
C GLU A 49 4.56 9.96 7.56
N GLN A 50 3.40 10.27 8.14
CA GLN A 50 2.43 9.25 8.50
C GLN A 50 1.79 8.72 7.23
N VAL A 51 2.16 7.51 6.86
CA VAL A 51 1.55 6.80 5.74
C VAL A 51 0.05 6.64 6.01
N THR A 52 -0.77 7.30 5.21
CA THR A 52 -2.23 7.21 5.32
C THR A 52 -2.74 6.12 4.39
N TYR A 53 -3.16 4.99 4.97
CA TYR A 53 -3.75 3.90 4.21
C TYR A 53 -5.14 4.24 3.68
N ALA A 54 -5.46 3.73 2.49
CA ALA A 54 -6.75 3.94 1.85
C ALA A 54 -7.89 3.30 2.65
N GLY A 55 -8.93 4.08 2.93
CA GLY A 55 -10.16 3.58 3.54
C GLY A 55 -11.03 2.80 2.55
N PHE A 56 -11.99 2.01 3.09
CA PHE A 56 -12.91 1.19 2.32
C PHE A 56 -13.64 1.97 1.21
N TRP A 57 -14.29 3.07 1.54
CA TRP A 57 -15.11 3.83 0.60
C TRP A 57 -14.34 4.37 -0.60
N ARG A 58 -13.12 4.84 -0.39
CA ARG A 58 -12.29 5.34 -1.51
C ARG A 58 -11.93 4.22 -2.48
N ARG A 59 -11.62 3.02 -1.97
CA ARG A 59 -11.33 1.85 -2.82
C ARG A 59 -12.58 1.38 -3.54
N PHE A 60 -13.74 1.39 -2.85
CA PHE A 60 -15.02 1.05 -3.45
C PHE A 60 -15.38 1.99 -4.61
N PHE A 61 -15.31 3.30 -4.40
CA PHE A 61 -15.58 4.26 -5.48
C PHE A 61 -14.54 4.19 -6.60
N GLY A 62 -13.27 3.95 -6.28
CA GLY A 62 -12.25 3.67 -7.29
C GLY A 62 -12.61 2.46 -8.15
N LEU A 63 -13.03 1.36 -7.53
CA LEU A 63 -13.50 0.17 -8.26
C LEU A 63 -14.73 0.49 -9.14
N VAL A 64 -15.70 1.24 -8.65
CA VAL A 64 -16.88 1.64 -9.45
C VAL A 64 -16.47 2.44 -10.68
N ILE A 65 -15.55 3.39 -10.53
CA ILE A 65 -15.02 4.17 -11.65
C ILE A 65 -14.27 3.27 -12.63
N ASP A 66 -13.43 2.34 -12.15
CA ASP A 66 -12.72 1.40 -13.02
C ASP A 66 -13.70 0.53 -13.83
N VAL A 67 -14.74 0.01 -13.19
CA VAL A 67 -15.82 -0.75 -13.90
C VAL A 67 -16.47 0.11 -14.97
N ILE A 68 -16.77 1.37 -14.70
CA ILE A 68 -17.34 2.27 -15.70
C ILE A 68 -16.36 2.48 -16.87
N VAL A 69 -15.10 2.74 -16.57
CA VAL A 69 -14.06 3.01 -17.57
C VAL A 69 -13.77 1.80 -18.45
N THR A 70 -13.85 0.57 -17.92
CA THR A 70 -13.61 -0.63 -18.72
C THR A 70 -14.87 -1.11 -19.43
N TYR A 71 -16.02 -1.10 -18.76
CA TYR A 71 -17.28 -1.62 -19.31
C TYR A 71 -17.82 -0.76 -20.47
N PHE A 72 -17.86 0.56 -20.34
CA PHE A 72 -18.49 1.41 -21.36
C PHE A 72 -17.82 1.34 -22.74
N PRO A 73 -16.49 1.40 -22.90
CA PRO A 73 -15.84 1.23 -24.18
C PRO A 73 -16.10 -0.15 -24.79
N ILE A 74 -16.06 -1.21 -23.98
CA ILE A 74 -16.34 -2.58 -24.43
C ILE A 74 -17.79 -2.69 -24.93
N ALA A 75 -18.75 -2.19 -24.16
CA ALA A 75 -20.16 -2.18 -24.54
C ALA A 75 -20.40 -1.38 -25.83
N THR A 76 -19.74 -0.22 -25.97
CA THR A 76 -19.83 0.60 -27.18
C THR A 76 -19.32 -0.14 -28.42
N VAL A 77 -18.15 -0.77 -28.33
CA VAL A 77 -17.58 -1.56 -29.43
C VAL A 77 -18.51 -2.72 -29.79
N ARG A 78 -19.06 -3.41 -28.81
CA ARG A 78 -20.03 -4.49 -29.04
C ARG A 78 -21.25 -4.01 -29.82
N VAL A 79 -21.85 -2.89 -29.40
CA VAL A 79 -23.03 -2.30 -30.11
C VAL A 79 -22.67 -1.89 -31.53
N LEU A 80 -21.50 -1.30 -31.78
CA LEU A 80 -21.03 -0.95 -33.11
C LEU A 80 -20.84 -2.17 -34.02
N LEU A 81 -20.50 -3.32 -33.43
CA LEU A 81 -20.40 -4.62 -34.15
C LEU A 81 -21.72 -5.36 -34.26
N GLY A 82 -22.85 -4.75 -33.87
CA GLY A 82 -24.18 -5.37 -33.92
C GLY A 82 -24.41 -6.45 -32.85
N LEU A 83 -23.55 -6.46 -31.80
CA LEU A 83 -23.67 -7.37 -30.66
C LEU A 83 -24.42 -6.69 -29.51
N PRO A 84 -25.08 -7.44 -28.62
CA PRO A 84 -25.72 -6.87 -27.44
C PRO A 84 -24.65 -6.20 -26.52
N ALA A 85 -24.99 -5.03 -25.97
CA ALA A 85 -24.11 -4.25 -25.10
C ALA A 85 -23.65 -5.06 -23.86
N SER A 86 -24.57 -5.81 -23.27
CA SER A 86 -24.27 -6.80 -22.23
C SER A 86 -24.11 -8.17 -22.89
N GLY A 87 -22.97 -8.83 -22.65
CA GLY A 87 -22.82 -10.23 -23.06
C GLY A 87 -23.78 -11.08 -22.25
N SER A 88 -24.77 -11.69 -22.95
CA SER A 88 -25.50 -12.82 -22.37
C SER A 88 -24.50 -13.98 -22.29
N PHE A 89 -24.06 -14.32 -21.09
CA PHE A 89 -23.21 -15.49 -20.89
C PHE A 89 -24.10 -16.74 -20.97
N ASP A 90 -24.00 -17.44 -22.08
CA ASP A 90 -24.61 -18.77 -22.23
C ASP A 90 -23.51 -19.82 -22.00
N PRO A 91 -23.54 -20.55 -20.86
CA PRO A 91 -22.50 -21.53 -20.54
C PRO A 91 -22.46 -22.72 -21.49
N LEU A 92 -23.50 -22.92 -22.32
CA LEU A 92 -23.56 -24.00 -23.30
C LEU A 92 -22.88 -23.62 -24.63
N GLN A 93 -22.58 -22.35 -24.84
CA GLN A 93 -21.91 -21.87 -26.05
C GLN A 93 -20.42 -21.66 -25.82
N PRO A 94 -19.51 -22.40 -26.49
CA PRO A 94 -18.06 -22.20 -26.36
C PRO A 94 -17.61 -20.78 -26.68
N ALA A 95 -18.28 -20.10 -27.62
CA ALA A 95 -17.98 -18.73 -27.97
C ALA A 95 -18.16 -17.75 -26.79
N ALA A 96 -19.12 -18.00 -25.89
CA ALA A 96 -19.35 -17.17 -24.72
C ALA A 96 -18.17 -17.23 -23.72
N TRP A 97 -17.54 -18.39 -23.57
CA TRP A 97 -16.35 -18.55 -22.74
C TRP A 97 -15.15 -17.78 -23.28
N TRP A 98 -14.91 -17.83 -24.59
CA TRP A 98 -13.81 -17.09 -25.23
C TRP A 98 -14.01 -15.58 -25.09
N ALA A 99 -15.25 -15.10 -25.26
CA ALA A 99 -15.57 -13.69 -25.04
C ALA A 99 -15.34 -13.27 -23.60
N ALA A 100 -15.82 -14.06 -22.63
CA ALA A 100 -15.60 -13.77 -21.21
C ALA A 100 -14.12 -13.79 -20.83
N LEU A 101 -13.34 -14.75 -21.32
CA LEU A 101 -11.90 -14.80 -21.11
C LEU A 101 -11.19 -13.57 -21.73
N GLY A 102 -11.65 -13.13 -22.91
CA GLY A 102 -11.14 -11.91 -23.54
C GLY A 102 -11.38 -10.66 -22.69
N GLU A 103 -12.61 -10.50 -22.15
CA GLU A 103 -12.96 -9.38 -21.28
C GLU A 103 -12.13 -9.40 -19.98
N VAL A 104 -12.03 -10.55 -19.31
CA VAL A 104 -11.17 -10.72 -18.12
C VAL A 104 -9.69 -10.44 -18.44
N GLY A 105 -9.23 -10.85 -19.64
CA GLY A 105 -7.87 -10.58 -20.11
C GLY A 105 -7.60 -9.08 -20.31
N ILE A 106 -8.57 -8.33 -20.86
CA ILE A 106 -8.48 -6.88 -21.03
C ILE A 106 -8.43 -6.18 -19.67
N ASP A 107 -9.32 -6.54 -18.75
CA ASP A 107 -9.35 -5.99 -17.40
C ASP A 107 -8.05 -6.31 -16.62
N TRP A 108 -7.55 -7.54 -16.79
CA TRP A 108 -6.27 -7.92 -16.21
C TRP A 108 -5.13 -7.06 -16.73
N LEU A 109 -5.00 -6.91 -18.06
CA LEU A 109 -3.94 -6.11 -18.66
C LEU A 109 -4.05 -4.64 -18.24
N TYR A 110 -5.25 -4.08 -18.26
CA TYR A 110 -5.54 -2.73 -17.80
C TYR A 110 -5.03 -2.53 -16.37
N ALA A 111 -5.46 -3.37 -15.43
CA ALA A 111 -5.08 -3.25 -14.03
C ALA A 111 -3.58 -3.51 -13.81
N ALA A 112 -3.02 -4.58 -14.39
CA ALA A 112 -1.64 -4.97 -14.18
C ALA A 112 -0.65 -3.96 -14.76
N LEU A 113 -0.92 -3.43 -15.97
CA LEU A 113 -0.07 -2.42 -16.62
C LEU A 113 -0.11 -1.09 -15.87
N LEU A 114 -1.28 -0.61 -15.49
CA LEU A 114 -1.41 0.68 -14.82
C LEU A 114 -0.84 0.66 -13.40
N ILE A 115 -1.10 -0.41 -12.63
CA ILE A 115 -0.54 -0.55 -11.27
C ILE A 115 0.99 -0.71 -11.32
N SER A 116 1.53 -1.42 -12.30
CA SER A 116 2.98 -1.57 -12.46
C SER A 116 3.65 -0.38 -13.16
N SER A 117 2.88 0.58 -13.67
CA SER A 117 3.38 1.81 -14.30
C SER A 117 3.90 2.81 -13.27
N PRO A 118 4.52 3.94 -13.68
CA PRO A 118 4.87 5.04 -12.79
C PRO A 118 3.66 5.62 -12.03
N TRP A 119 2.46 5.48 -12.55
CA TRP A 119 1.21 5.96 -11.93
C TRP A 119 0.83 5.15 -10.69
N ARG A 120 1.25 3.88 -10.60
CA ARG A 120 0.99 2.99 -9.46
C ARG A 120 -0.51 2.87 -9.10
N ALA A 121 -1.39 3.13 -10.04
CA ALA A 121 -2.83 3.20 -9.83
C ALA A 121 -3.59 2.91 -11.11
N THR A 122 -4.74 2.28 -11.02
CA THR A 122 -5.75 2.29 -12.08
C THR A 122 -6.38 3.69 -12.22
N LEU A 123 -7.12 3.96 -13.28
CA LEU A 123 -7.75 5.28 -13.47
C LEU A 123 -8.70 5.61 -12.32
N GLY A 124 -9.54 4.67 -11.89
CA GLY A 124 -10.43 4.87 -10.77
C GLY A 124 -9.69 5.10 -9.45
N GLN A 125 -8.60 4.38 -9.21
CA GLN A 125 -7.75 4.61 -8.04
C GLN A 125 -7.08 5.98 -8.09
N ALA A 126 -6.57 6.42 -9.26
CA ALA A 126 -5.95 7.72 -9.44
C ALA A 126 -6.93 8.87 -9.17
N VAL A 127 -8.18 8.77 -9.66
CA VAL A 127 -9.25 9.75 -9.38
C VAL A 127 -9.55 9.85 -7.87
N MET A 128 -9.39 8.75 -7.14
CA MET A 128 -9.59 8.70 -5.69
C MET A 128 -8.34 9.04 -4.87
N ASP A 129 -7.26 9.53 -5.50
CA ASP A 129 -5.96 9.81 -4.90
C ASP A 129 -5.32 8.58 -4.23
N LEU A 130 -5.42 7.42 -4.85
CA LEU A 130 -4.89 6.17 -4.34
C LEU A 130 -3.72 5.67 -5.17
N HIS A 131 -2.68 5.17 -4.51
CA HIS A 131 -1.54 4.51 -5.12
C HIS A 131 -1.32 3.13 -4.50
N VAL A 132 -1.01 2.16 -5.35
CA VAL A 132 -0.63 0.81 -4.94
C VAL A 132 0.89 0.74 -4.86
N THR A 133 1.39 0.36 -3.70
CA THR A 133 2.82 0.16 -3.46
C THR A 133 3.06 -1.22 -2.84
N ASP A 134 4.29 -1.64 -2.82
CA ASP A 134 4.67 -2.76 -1.98
C ASP A 134 4.77 -2.34 -0.50
N LEU A 135 5.17 -3.26 0.38
CA LEU A 135 5.29 -3.01 1.82
C LEU A 135 6.41 -2.00 2.17
N ASN A 136 7.34 -1.77 1.24
CA ASN A 136 8.45 -0.82 1.40
C ASN A 136 8.12 0.56 0.79
N GLY A 137 6.98 0.70 0.11
CA GLY A 137 6.59 1.91 -0.61
C GLY A 137 7.09 1.96 -2.06
N ASP A 138 7.73 0.90 -2.54
CA ASP A 138 8.25 0.82 -3.89
C ASP A 138 7.17 0.46 -4.91
N ARG A 139 7.53 0.59 -6.20
CA ARG A 139 6.66 0.21 -7.30
C ARG A 139 6.40 -1.30 -7.29
N VAL A 140 5.15 -1.65 -7.52
CA VAL A 140 4.73 -3.04 -7.67
C VAL A 140 5.18 -3.55 -9.06
N SER A 141 5.81 -4.72 -9.11
CA SER A 141 6.14 -5.37 -10.37
C SER A 141 4.89 -5.87 -11.08
N PHE A 142 4.97 -6.02 -12.42
CA PHE A 142 3.87 -6.56 -13.23
C PHE A 142 3.36 -7.91 -12.71
N LEU A 143 4.28 -8.79 -12.31
CA LEU A 143 3.91 -10.11 -11.76
C LEU A 143 3.09 -9.98 -10.47
N ARG A 144 3.51 -9.12 -9.53
CA ARG A 144 2.76 -8.88 -8.29
C ARG A 144 1.40 -8.23 -8.56
N ALA A 145 1.32 -7.32 -9.53
CA ALA A 145 0.06 -6.72 -9.96
C ALA A 145 -0.88 -7.77 -10.58
N SER A 146 -0.34 -8.73 -11.33
CA SER A 146 -1.10 -9.87 -11.89
C SER A 146 -1.61 -10.81 -10.79
N VAL A 147 -0.75 -11.17 -9.82
CA VAL A 147 -1.16 -11.96 -8.64
C VAL A 147 -2.27 -11.24 -7.87
N ARG A 148 -2.16 -9.92 -7.71
CA ARG A 148 -3.18 -9.09 -7.07
C ARG A 148 -4.52 -9.18 -7.81
N TYR A 149 -4.52 -9.10 -9.16
CA TYR A 149 -5.73 -9.18 -9.97
C TYR A 149 -6.38 -10.57 -9.85
N VAL A 150 -5.61 -11.64 -9.97
CA VAL A 150 -6.11 -13.02 -9.80
C VAL A 150 -6.70 -13.21 -8.39
N ALA A 151 -6.02 -12.73 -7.37
CA ALA A 151 -6.53 -12.79 -5.99
C ALA A 151 -7.78 -11.91 -5.79
N GLN A 152 -7.98 -10.86 -6.60
CA GLN A 152 -9.20 -10.06 -6.60
C GLN A 152 -10.42 -10.83 -7.13
N ILE A 153 -10.23 -11.75 -8.07
CA ILE A 153 -11.29 -12.67 -8.52
C ILE A 153 -11.80 -13.53 -7.36
N LEU A 154 -10.90 -13.96 -6.46
CA LEU A 154 -11.29 -14.71 -5.26
C LEU A 154 -12.22 -13.90 -4.33
N ASN A 155 -12.12 -12.56 -4.31
CA ASN A 155 -13.05 -11.74 -3.56
C ASN A 155 -14.48 -11.82 -4.12
N LEU A 156 -14.63 -12.00 -5.41
CA LEU A 156 -15.95 -12.21 -6.04
C LEU A 156 -16.54 -13.54 -5.60
N VAL A 157 -15.74 -14.60 -5.57
CA VAL A 157 -16.15 -15.94 -5.12
C VAL A 157 -16.54 -15.95 -3.63
N THR A 158 -15.85 -15.15 -2.81
CA THR A 158 -16.14 -14.99 -1.38
C THR A 158 -17.19 -13.93 -1.10
N LEU A 159 -18.02 -13.53 -2.07
CA LEU A 159 -19.09 -12.51 -1.94
C LEU A 159 -18.60 -11.20 -1.31
N GLY A 160 -17.35 -10.81 -1.58
CA GLY A 160 -16.77 -9.57 -1.09
C GLY A 160 -16.21 -9.62 0.34
N PHE A 161 -16.26 -10.76 1.03
CA PHE A 161 -15.67 -10.89 2.39
C PHE A 161 -14.20 -10.49 2.42
N GLY A 162 -13.45 -10.78 1.36
CA GLY A 162 -12.05 -10.37 1.26
C GLY A 162 -11.85 -8.84 1.22
N LEU A 163 -12.85 -8.09 0.75
CA LEU A 163 -12.87 -6.63 0.80
C LEU A 163 -13.17 -6.11 2.21
N LEU A 164 -14.06 -6.77 2.94
CA LEU A 164 -14.39 -6.39 4.32
C LEU A 164 -13.21 -6.60 5.27
N MET A 165 -12.33 -7.54 4.97
CA MET A 165 -11.14 -7.83 5.78
C MET A 165 -10.25 -6.59 5.98
N GLN A 166 -10.23 -5.64 5.03
CA GLN A 166 -9.48 -4.39 5.17
C GLN A 166 -9.94 -3.51 6.33
N VAL A 167 -11.19 -3.65 6.79
CA VAL A 167 -11.74 -2.88 7.92
C VAL A 167 -11.08 -3.30 9.22
N PHE A 168 -10.74 -4.58 9.34
CA PHE A 168 -10.16 -5.19 10.54
C PHE A 168 -8.62 -5.24 10.50
N SER A 169 -8.01 -5.02 9.33
CA SER A 169 -6.55 -5.05 9.18
C SER A 169 -5.92 -3.72 9.62
N PRO A 170 -4.84 -3.71 10.43
CA PRO A 170 -4.11 -2.50 10.84
C PRO A 170 -3.58 -1.69 9.67
N ARG A 171 -3.19 -2.35 8.57
CA ARG A 171 -2.72 -1.73 7.32
C ARG A 171 -3.83 -1.54 6.30
N ARG A 172 -5.09 -1.79 6.67
CA ARG A 172 -6.26 -1.73 5.79
C ARG A 172 -6.06 -2.53 4.50
N GLN A 173 -5.44 -3.70 4.58
CA GLN A 173 -5.21 -4.59 3.46
C GLN A 173 -6.40 -5.51 3.25
N ALA A 174 -6.86 -5.60 2.01
CA ALA A 174 -7.83 -6.62 1.58
C ALA A 174 -7.10 -7.94 1.30
N LEU A 175 -7.84 -9.03 1.10
CA LEU A 175 -7.26 -10.35 0.85
C LEU A 175 -6.28 -10.36 -0.34
N HIS A 176 -6.65 -9.70 -1.45
CA HIS A 176 -5.80 -9.59 -2.64
C HIS A 176 -4.54 -8.74 -2.40
N ASP A 177 -4.59 -7.74 -1.48
CA ASP A 177 -3.43 -6.96 -1.08
C ASP A 177 -2.43 -7.84 -0.31
N LEU A 178 -2.94 -8.67 0.60
CA LEU A 178 -2.13 -9.62 1.37
C LEU A 178 -1.48 -10.67 0.47
N ALA A 179 -2.25 -11.26 -0.44
CA ALA A 179 -1.75 -12.28 -1.37
C ALA A 179 -0.62 -11.76 -2.28
N SER A 180 -0.67 -10.48 -2.66
CA SER A 180 0.34 -9.86 -3.53
C SER A 180 1.44 -9.10 -2.77
N GLY A 181 1.37 -9.02 -1.43
CA GLY A 181 2.31 -8.25 -0.61
C GLY A 181 2.27 -6.75 -0.92
N THR A 182 1.08 -6.20 -1.16
CA THR A 182 0.88 -4.79 -1.53
C THR A 182 0.07 -4.04 -0.49
N VAL A 183 0.16 -2.72 -0.52
CA VAL A 183 -0.66 -1.81 0.27
C VAL A 183 -1.20 -0.69 -0.63
N VAL A 184 -2.36 -0.14 -0.27
CA VAL A 184 -2.91 1.02 -0.97
C VAL A 184 -2.83 2.23 -0.06
N VAL A 185 -2.12 3.24 -0.51
CA VAL A 185 -1.86 4.49 0.21
C VAL A 185 -2.49 5.69 -0.49
N ARG A 186 -2.68 6.79 0.23
CA ARG A 186 -3.16 8.03 -0.37
C ARG A 186 -2.01 8.79 -1.00
N SER A 187 -2.25 9.44 -2.15
CA SER A 187 -1.26 10.19 -2.92
C SER A 187 -0.50 11.26 -2.10
N ARG A 188 -1.18 11.93 -1.18
CA ARG A 188 -0.57 12.94 -0.31
C ARG A 188 0.49 12.39 0.64
N SER A 189 0.52 11.07 0.83
CA SER A 189 1.52 10.37 1.65
C SER A 189 2.64 9.73 0.80
N ALA A 190 2.58 9.84 -0.52
CA ALA A 190 3.47 9.12 -1.43
C ALA A 190 4.69 9.96 -1.88
N THR A 191 4.83 11.19 -1.42
CA THR A 191 5.92 12.11 -1.83
C THR A 191 7.19 12.00 -1.01
N GLY A 192 7.23 11.12 0.01
CA GLY A 192 8.42 10.82 0.80
C GLY A 192 8.79 9.34 0.77
N PRO A 193 10.03 8.95 1.11
CA PRO A 193 10.35 7.55 1.34
C PRO A 193 9.42 7.02 2.43
N VAL A 194 8.67 5.97 2.12
CA VAL A 194 7.81 5.29 3.10
C VAL A 194 8.72 4.82 4.23
N ALA A 195 8.61 5.45 5.39
CA ALA A 195 9.36 5.02 6.56
C ALA A 195 9.00 3.54 6.81
N ALA A 196 10.03 2.70 6.76
CA ALA A 196 9.86 1.28 7.05
C ALA A 196 9.10 1.15 8.38
N PRO A 197 8.05 0.32 8.46
CA PRO A 197 7.34 0.12 9.70
C PRO A 197 8.34 -0.39 10.73
N VAL A 198 8.62 0.42 11.75
CA VAL A 198 9.37 -0.05 12.91
C VAL A 198 8.56 -1.20 13.50
N MET A 199 9.01 -2.41 13.23
CA MET A 199 8.45 -3.61 13.80
C MET A 199 8.75 -3.55 15.31
N ARG A 200 7.84 -2.95 16.08
CA ARG A 200 7.87 -3.13 17.54
C ARG A 200 7.55 -4.59 17.77
N LEU A 201 8.58 -5.35 18.04
CA LEU A 201 8.42 -6.60 18.75
C LEU A 201 7.87 -6.20 20.13
N VAL A 202 6.57 -6.40 20.32
CA VAL A 202 5.96 -6.36 21.64
C VAL A 202 6.44 -7.63 22.34
N PRO A 203 6.99 -7.51 23.56
CA PRO A 203 7.48 -8.66 24.34
C PRO A 203 6.35 -9.62 24.68
#